data_50c7c8f8348e9c3829b8d9ddee5dd453
#
_entry.id   50c7c8f8348e9c3829b8d9ddee5dd453
#
_cell.length_a   1.000
_cell.length_b   1.000
_cell.length_c   1.000
_cell.angle_alpha   90.00
_cell.angle_beta   90.00
_cell.angle_gamma   90.00
#
_symmetry.space_group_name_H-M   'P 1'
#
loop_
_entity.id
_entity.type
_entity.pdbx_description
1 polymer ?
#
loop_
_entity_poly.entity_id
_entity_poly.type
_entity_poly.pdbx_seq_one_letter_code
_entity_poly.pdbx_strand_id
1 'polypeptide(L)'
;MVEQAETQVLDAEIARLLLKQRKSKGWTVAELAEYSGVSQAMISKVERGASSPSAAILGRLVNALGITLSKLFAEAELSQNTSVLLSKKQQQQHWTDNQLGITRWSISPAGANPELIKIEIPSSSEFFMPANAYENLNGQTIWLLSGQLDIQIDAQLFHLETGDCIALTAPADCKLSNPDHQLPCVYIVAFGQKKS
;
A
#
# COMPACT_ATOMS: atom_id res chain seq x y z
N MET A 1 1.53 24.13 24.92
CA MET A 1 0.14 23.95 24.43
C MET A 1 0.07 23.18 23.12
N VAL A 2 0.95 23.41 22.13
CA VAL A 2 0.95 22.65 20.85
C VAL A 2 1.29 21.17 21.07
N GLU A 3 2.34 20.87 21.83
CA GLU A 3 2.81 19.49 22.10
C GLU A 3 1.78 18.59 22.83
N GLN A 4 0.96 19.17 23.72
CA GLN A 4 -0.12 18.43 24.40
C GLN A 4 -1.29 18.10 23.44
N ALA A 5 -1.57 18.99 22.50
CA ALA A 5 -2.61 18.74 21.48
C ALA A 5 -2.16 17.64 20.50
N GLU A 6 -0.91 17.65 20.07
CA GLU A 6 -0.34 16.60 19.19
C GLU A 6 -0.34 15.23 19.85
N THR A 7 0.02 15.15 21.14
CA THR A 7 -0.01 13.90 21.90
C THR A 7 -1.43 13.34 22.04
N GLN A 8 -2.44 14.21 22.29
CA GLN A 8 -3.83 13.78 22.41
C GLN A 8 -4.40 13.27 21.07
N VAL A 9 -4.00 13.88 19.96
CA VAL A 9 -4.42 13.44 18.62
C VAL A 9 -3.78 12.07 18.28
N LEU A 10 -2.51 11.86 18.63
CA LEU A 10 -1.84 10.58 18.44
C LEU A 10 -2.50 9.47 19.27
N ASP A 11 -2.79 9.73 20.54
CA ASP A 11 -3.46 8.77 21.41
C ASP A 11 -4.85 8.36 20.89
N ALA A 12 -5.63 9.32 20.39
CA ALA A 12 -6.94 9.06 19.79
C ALA A 12 -6.82 8.18 18.54
N GLU A 13 -5.80 8.40 17.71
CA GLU A 13 -5.59 7.62 16.50
C GLU A 13 -5.09 6.21 16.81
N ILE A 14 -4.20 6.05 17.79
CA ILE A 14 -3.78 4.74 18.31
C ILE A 14 -5.00 3.95 18.81
N ALA A 15 -5.89 4.60 19.57
CA ALA A 15 -7.12 3.99 20.06
C ALA A 15 -8.01 3.47 18.92
N ARG A 16 -8.20 4.30 17.88
CA ARG A 16 -8.98 3.96 16.69
C ARG A 16 -8.37 2.78 15.92
N LEU A 17 -7.05 2.76 15.77
CA LEU A 17 -6.34 1.71 15.06
C LEU A 17 -6.39 0.38 15.81
N LEU A 18 -6.20 0.37 17.13
CA LEU A 18 -6.32 -0.83 17.95
C LEU A 18 -7.73 -1.42 17.85
N LEU A 19 -8.77 -0.60 17.97
CA LEU A 19 -10.16 -1.00 17.80
C LEU A 19 -10.42 -1.60 16.42
N LYS A 20 -9.88 -0.96 15.36
CA LYS A 20 -9.99 -1.45 13.97
C LYS A 20 -9.32 -2.80 13.81
N GLN A 21 -8.10 -2.98 14.33
CA GLN A 21 -7.35 -4.23 14.24
C GLN A 21 -8.06 -5.38 15.00
N ARG A 22 -8.59 -5.12 16.20
CA ARG A 22 -9.37 -6.12 16.93
C ARG A 22 -10.62 -6.54 16.15
N LYS A 23 -11.38 -5.56 15.64
CA LYS A 23 -12.60 -5.83 14.86
C LYS A 23 -12.33 -6.59 13.57
N SER A 24 -11.22 -6.30 12.89
CA SER A 24 -10.84 -7.02 11.66
C SER A 24 -10.54 -8.50 11.90
N LYS A 25 -10.12 -8.86 13.13
CA LYS A 25 -9.98 -10.26 13.57
C LYS A 25 -11.30 -10.89 14.03
N GLY A 26 -12.37 -10.12 14.08
CA GLY A 26 -13.66 -10.58 14.64
C GLY A 26 -13.67 -10.73 16.17
N TRP A 27 -12.65 -10.22 16.86
CA TRP A 27 -12.48 -10.45 18.29
C TRP A 27 -13.33 -9.51 19.15
N THR A 28 -13.85 -10.04 20.24
CA THR A 28 -14.44 -9.31 21.37
C THR A 28 -13.32 -8.69 22.22
N VAL A 29 -13.68 -7.76 23.12
CA VAL A 29 -12.74 -7.23 24.11
C VAL A 29 -12.25 -8.33 25.07
N ALA A 30 -13.10 -9.32 25.35
CA ALA A 30 -12.75 -10.45 26.21
C ALA A 30 -11.66 -11.33 25.58
N GLU A 31 -11.79 -11.66 24.30
CA GLU A 31 -10.79 -12.44 23.57
C GLU A 31 -9.46 -11.69 23.45
N LEU A 32 -9.48 -10.38 23.15
CA LEU A 32 -8.24 -9.60 23.15
C LEU A 32 -7.60 -9.54 24.54
N ALA A 33 -8.40 -9.50 25.62
CA ALA A 33 -7.89 -9.54 26.99
C ALA A 33 -7.20 -10.86 27.29
N GLU A 34 -7.78 -11.98 26.87
CA GLU A 34 -7.21 -13.31 27.01
C GLU A 34 -5.87 -13.45 26.28
N TYR A 35 -5.81 -13.07 25.00
CA TYR A 35 -4.58 -13.18 24.20
C TYR A 35 -3.48 -12.20 24.59
N SER A 36 -3.83 -10.99 25.06
CA SER A 36 -2.86 -9.97 25.43
C SER A 36 -2.43 -9.96 26.88
N GLY A 37 -3.20 -10.61 27.77
CA GLY A 37 -3.04 -10.51 29.22
C GLY A 37 -3.32 -9.10 29.76
N VAL A 38 -4.02 -8.25 29.02
CA VAL A 38 -4.46 -6.91 29.44
C VAL A 38 -5.91 -6.98 29.85
N SER A 39 -6.29 -6.36 30.98
CA SER A 39 -7.67 -6.41 31.46
C SER A 39 -8.67 -5.80 30.48
N GLN A 40 -9.88 -6.36 30.40
CA GLN A 40 -10.95 -5.83 29.55
C GLN A 40 -11.26 -4.36 29.83
N ALA A 41 -11.22 -3.95 31.08
CA ALA A 41 -11.44 -2.56 31.49
C ALA A 41 -10.38 -1.63 30.92
N MET A 42 -9.10 -2.06 30.89
CA MET A 42 -7.99 -1.30 30.30
C MET A 42 -8.14 -1.22 28.79
N ILE A 43 -8.39 -2.34 28.09
CA ILE A 43 -8.62 -2.37 26.64
C ILE A 43 -9.76 -1.43 26.27
N SER A 44 -10.89 -1.49 26.96
CA SER A 44 -12.03 -0.62 26.73
C SER A 44 -11.72 0.88 26.94
N LYS A 45 -10.86 1.22 27.92
CA LYS A 45 -10.40 2.61 28.11
C LYS A 45 -9.48 3.07 27.00
N VAL A 46 -8.53 2.21 26.61
CA VAL A 46 -7.59 2.49 25.50
C VAL A 46 -8.34 2.67 24.19
N GLU A 47 -9.22 1.75 23.83
CA GLU A 47 -9.97 1.81 22.56
C GLU A 47 -10.94 3.01 22.48
N ARG A 48 -11.34 3.58 23.60
CA ARG A 48 -12.15 4.81 23.65
C ARG A 48 -11.31 6.09 23.71
N GLY A 49 -9.97 5.98 23.71
CA GLY A 49 -9.09 7.13 23.90
C GLY A 49 -9.18 7.76 25.29
N ALA A 50 -9.77 7.07 26.26
CA ALA A 50 -9.97 7.55 27.63
C ALA A 50 -8.72 7.36 28.53
N SER A 51 -7.65 6.79 28.02
CA SER A 51 -6.40 6.57 28.73
C SER A 51 -5.26 6.35 27.74
N SER A 52 -4.14 7.03 27.95
CA SER A 52 -2.88 6.77 27.24
C SER A 52 -2.22 5.52 27.82
N PRO A 53 -2.13 4.42 27.07
CA PRO A 53 -1.54 3.19 27.57
C PRO A 53 -0.01 3.31 27.65
N SER A 54 0.61 2.67 28.63
CA SER A 54 2.06 2.56 28.67
C SER A 54 2.59 1.74 27.47
N ALA A 55 3.87 1.94 27.10
CA ALA A 55 4.52 1.18 26.05
C ALA A 55 4.44 -0.34 26.27
N ALA A 56 4.48 -0.79 27.53
CA ALA A 56 4.33 -2.20 27.89
C ALA A 56 2.92 -2.74 27.62
N ILE A 57 1.88 -1.94 27.84
CA ILE A 57 0.49 -2.31 27.53
C ILE A 57 0.28 -2.34 26.02
N LEU A 58 0.75 -1.30 25.31
CA LEU A 58 0.70 -1.25 23.84
C LEU A 58 1.42 -2.45 23.22
N GLY A 59 2.64 -2.76 23.69
CA GLY A 59 3.42 -3.91 23.22
C GLY A 59 2.66 -5.23 23.34
N ARG A 60 1.96 -5.46 24.44
CA ARG A 60 1.13 -6.66 24.63
C ARG A 60 -0.07 -6.70 23.70
N LEU A 61 -0.76 -5.57 23.52
CA LEU A 61 -1.91 -5.48 22.63
C LEU A 61 -1.53 -5.70 21.17
N VAL A 62 -0.48 -5.03 20.67
CA VAL A 62 -0.05 -5.18 19.27
C VAL A 62 0.49 -6.59 19.00
N ASN A 63 1.20 -7.20 19.95
CA ASN A 63 1.67 -8.57 19.82
C ASN A 63 0.51 -9.57 19.70
N ALA A 64 -0.51 -9.46 20.54
CA ALA A 64 -1.72 -10.27 20.44
C ALA A 64 -2.44 -10.06 19.09
N LEU A 65 -2.48 -8.82 18.60
CA LEU A 65 -3.07 -8.47 17.31
C LEU A 65 -2.23 -8.89 16.11
N GLY A 66 -0.97 -9.33 16.31
CA GLY A 66 -0.07 -9.77 15.24
C GLY A 66 0.49 -8.61 14.41
N ILE A 67 0.59 -7.43 14.99
CA ILE A 67 1.23 -6.27 14.38
C ILE A 67 2.42 -5.81 15.22
N THR A 68 3.30 -5.00 14.66
CA THR A 68 4.42 -4.40 15.40
C THR A 68 4.04 -3.02 15.95
N LEU A 69 4.71 -2.61 17.04
CA LEU A 69 4.55 -1.27 17.59
C LEU A 69 4.91 -0.19 16.57
N SER A 70 5.97 -0.41 15.81
CA SER A 70 6.40 0.49 14.72
C SER A 70 5.34 0.65 13.64
N LYS A 71 4.66 -0.45 13.27
CA LYS A 71 3.56 -0.39 12.30
C LYS A 71 2.38 0.41 12.84
N LEU A 72 2.01 0.20 14.11
CA LEU A 72 0.93 0.95 14.76
C LEU A 72 1.23 2.46 14.76
N PHE A 73 2.44 2.86 15.15
CA PHE A 73 2.84 4.29 15.17
C PHE A 73 2.90 4.88 13.76
N ALA A 74 3.49 4.17 12.80
CA ALA A 74 3.53 4.63 11.41
C ALA A 74 2.13 4.85 10.84
N GLU A 75 1.18 3.94 11.10
CA GLU A 75 -0.22 4.10 10.69
C GLU A 75 -0.90 5.28 11.41
N ALA A 76 -0.58 5.51 12.70
CA ALA A 76 -1.14 6.60 13.48
C ALA A 76 -0.60 7.97 13.01
N GLU A 77 0.68 8.08 12.71
CA GLU A 77 1.31 9.28 12.16
C GLU A 77 0.77 9.62 10.76
N LEU A 78 0.61 8.62 9.89
CA LEU A 78 -0.01 8.79 8.57
C LEU A 78 -1.45 9.30 8.67
N SER A 79 -2.18 8.92 9.70
CA SER A 79 -3.57 9.30 9.92
C SER A 79 -3.73 10.72 10.49
N GLN A 80 -2.72 11.24 11.19
CA GLN A 80 -2.70 12.62 11.72
C GLN A 80 -2.49 13.67 10.63
N ASN A 81 -1.83 13.30 9.54
CA ASN A 81 -1.57 14.19 8.44
C ASN A 81 -2.73 14.19 7.45
N THR A 82 -3.72 15.01 7.72
CA THR A 82 -4.72 15.55 6.79
C THR A 82 -5.38 14.54 5.84
N SER A 83 -6.67 14.71 5.56
CA SER A 83 -7.39 14.05 4.48
C SER A 83 -6.73 14.21 3.07
N VAL A 84 -5.58 14.90 3.01
CA VAL A 84 -4.80 15.16 1.79
C VAL A 84 -3.37 14.69 1.98
N LEU A 85 -2.97 13.68 1.25
CA LEU A 85 -1.59 13.18 1.15
C LEU A 85 -0.96 13.75 -0.11
N LEU A 86 0.26 14.30 -0.01
CA LEU A 86 1.00 14.85 -1.14
C LEU A 86 2.31 14.12 -1.34
N SER A 87 2.54 13.58 -2.54
CA SER A 87 3.83 13.05 -2.98
C SER A 87 4.47 14.02 -3.98
N LYS A 88 5.46 14.79 -3.51
CA LYS A 88 6.20 15.69 -4.40
C LYS A 88 7.17 14.90 -5.28
N LYS A 89 7.28 15.25 -6.58
CA LYS A 89 8.16 14.57 -7.55
C LYS A 89 9.58 14.34 -7.02
N GLN A 90 10.15 15.30 -6.31
CA GLN A 90 11.52 15.23 -5.75
C GLN A 90 11.66 14.21 -4.60
N GLN A 91 10.56 13.78 -4.00
CA GLN A 91 10.51 12.84 -2.87
C GLN A 91 10.08 11.43 -3.30
N GLN A 92 9.67 11.28 -4.56
CA GLN A 92 9.26 9.98 -5.11
C GLN A 92 10.47 9.05 -5.18
N GLN A 93 10.34 7.91 -4.53
CA GLN A 93 11.34 6.86 -4.62
C GLN A 93 11.30 6.23 -6.00
N HIS A 94 12.48 5.94 -6.54
CA HIS A 94 12.61 5.22 -7.80
C HIS A 94 13.66 4.12 -7.69
N TRP A 95 13.49 3.13 -8.52
CA TRP A 95 14.42 2.02 -8.67
C TRP A 95 14.56 1.69 -10.15
N THR A 96 15.79 1.41 -10.58
CA THR A 96 16.11 1.02 -11.95
C THR A 96 16.70 -0.38 -11.95
N ASP A 97 16.14 -1.26 -12.77
CA ASP A 97 16.75 -2.55 -13.06
C ASP A 97 17.99 -2.35 -13.92
N ASN A 98 19.17 -2.69 -13.41
CA ASN A 98 20.44 -2.45 -14.10
C ASN A 98 20.65 -3.36 -15.31
N GLN A 99 19.91 -4.46 -15.44
CA GLN A 99 20.02 -5.39 -16.58
C GLN A 99 19.07 -4.99 -17.72
N LEU A 100 17.85 -4.64 -17.36
CA LEU A 100 16.78 -4.31 -18.32
C LEU A 100 16.63 -2.81 -18.58
N GLY A 101 17.23 -1.96 -17.75
CA GLY A 101 17.09 -0.51 -17.81
C GLY A 101 15.71 0.01 -17.44
N ILE A 102 14.81 -0.86 -16.99
CA ILE A 102 13.44 -0.50 -16.60
C ILE A 102 13.47 0.32 -15.32
N THR A 103 12.82 1.48 -15.33
CA THR A 103 12.75 2.34 -14.15
C THR A 103 11.33 2.41 -13.61
N ARG A 104 11.20 2.33 -12.28
CA ARG A 104 9.93 2.40 -11.55
C ARG A 104 9.96 3.54 -10.55
N TRP A 105 8.90 4.34 -10.49
CA TRP A 105 8.69 5.42 -9.51
C TRP A 105 7.43 5.17 -8.72
N SER A 106 7.52 5.16 -7.39
CA SER A 106 6.35 5.22 -6.51
C SER A 106 5.81 6.65 -6.51
N ILE A 107 4.77 6.93 -7.30
CA ILE A 107 4.27 8.28 -7.50
C ILE A 107 3.15 8.66 -6.53
N SER A 108 2.37 7.71 -6.06
CA SER A 108 1.39 7.98 -5.01
C SER A 108 2.05 8.12 -3.64
N PRO A 109 1.45 8.90 -2.73
CA PRO A 109 1.88 8.91 -1.34
C PRO A 109 1.78 7.52 -0.70
N ALA A 110 2.64 7.23 0.28
CA ALA A 110 2.55 6.00 1.04
C ALA A 110 1.17 5.85 1.70
N GLY A 111 0.57 4.67 1.58
CA GLY A 111 -0.77 4.38 2.11
C GLY A 111 -1.93 4.86 1.23
N ALA A 112 -1.66 5.49 0.09
CA ALA A 112 -2.72 5.81 -0.88
C ALA A 112 -3.33 4.53 -1.47
N ASN A 113 -4.63 4.58 -1.74
CA ASN A 113 -5.35 3.51 -2.41
C ASN A 113 -6.27 4.12 -3.50
N PRO A 114 -6.03 3.80 -4.77
CA PRO A 114 -5.03 2.88 -5.30
C PRO A 114 -3.58 3.40 -5.14
N GLU A 115 -2.64 2.46 -5.05
CA GLU A 115 -1.22 2.76 -5.20
C GLU A 115 -0.92 2.96 -6.69
N LEU A 116 -0.16 4.02 -7.00
CA LEU A 116 0.23 4.37 -8.37
C LEU A 116 1.74 4.25 -8.54
N ILE A 117 2.15 3.47 -9.54
CA ILE A 117 3.55 3.32 -9.93
C ILE A 117 3.69 3.76 -11.39
N LYS A 118 4.60 4.68 -11.65
CA LYS A 118 5.02 5.02 -13.02
C LYS A 118 6.14 4.06 -13.42
N ILE A 119 6.07 3.52 -14.62
CA ILE A 119 7.08 2.61 -15.19
C ILE A 119 7.53 3.16 -16.53
N GLU A 120 8.83 3.10 -16.76
CA GLU A 120 9.46 3.40 -18.05
C GLU A 120 10.22 2.16 -18.52
N ILE A 121 9.88 1.70 -19.72
CA ILE A 121 10.53 0.58 -20.39
C ILE A 121 11.35 1.15 -21.55
N PRO A 122 12.67 0.91 -21.60
CA PRO A 122 13.48 1.32 -22.74
C PRO A 122 12.99 0.73 -24.06
N SER A 123 13.44 1.32 -25.16
CA SER A 123 13.19 0.78 -26.50
C SER A 123 13.66 -0.68 -26.63
N SER A 124 12.91 -1.50 -27.36
CA SER A 124 13.22 -2.91 -27.63
C SER A 124 13.45 -3.77 -26.39
N SER A 125 12.89 -3.37 -25.24
CA SER A 125 13.03 -4.09 -23.99
C SER A 125 11.75 -4.84 -23.62
N GLU A 126 11.91 -5.96 -22.95
CA GLU A 126 10.80 -6.79 -22.46
C GLU A 126 11.09 -7.36 -21.08
N PHE A 127 10.04 -7.66 -20.33
CA PHE A 127 10.16 -8.37 -19.07
C PHE A 127 8.94 -9.25 -18.80
N PHE A 128 9.16 -10.27 -17.99
CA PHE A 128 8.12 -11.18 -17.55
C PHE A 128 7.65 -10.78 -16.14
N MET A 129 6.35 -10.74 -15.95
CA MET A 129 5.70 -10.49 -14.66
C MET A 129 4.84 -11.69 -14.29
N PRO A 130 5.27 -12.50 -13.32
CA PRO A 130 4.52 -13.69 -12.91
C PRO A 130 3.27 -13.31 -12.11
N ALA A 131 2.22 -14.12 -12.20
CA ALA A 131 0.95 -13.91 -11.52
C ALA A 131 1.10 -13.72 -10.01
N ASN A 132 2.02 -14.44 -9.36
CA ASN A 132 2.26 -14.33 -7.92
C ASN A 132 2.83 -12.98 -7.47
N ALA A 133 3.38 -12.17 -8.39
CA ALA A 133 3.89 -10.84 -8.06
C ALA A 133 2.78 -9.87 -7.59
N TYR A 134 1.51 -10.15 -7.92
CA TYR A 134 0.36 -9.31 -7.57
C TYR A 134 -0.90 -10.09 -7.18
N GLU A 135 -0.76 -11.36 -6.79
CA GLU A 135 -1.89 -12.21 -6.36
C GLU A 135 -2.65 -11.67 -5.14
N ASN A 136 -1.97 -10.86 -4.31
CA ASN A 136 -2.56 -10.22 -3.13
C ASN A 136 -3.22 -8.87 -3.42
N LEU A 137 -3.25 -8.44 -4.68
CA LEU A 137 -3.85 -7.20 -5.13
C LEU A 137 -5.24 -7.45 -5.75
N ASN A 138 -6.06 -6.42 -5.81
CA ASN A 138 -7.39 -6.46 -6.45
C ASN A 138 -7.30 -6.18 -7.96
N GLY A 139 -6.36 -6.87 -8.65
CA GLY A 139 -6.05 -6.58 -10.04
C GLY A 139 -5.18 -5.35 -10.20
N GLN A 140 -4.90 -5.03 -11.44
CA GLN A 140 -4.11 -3.86 -11.82
C GLN A 140 -4.71 -3.20 -13.07
N THR A 141 -4.60 -1.88 -13.13
CA THR A 141 -4.99 -1.10 -14.30
C THR A 141 -3.74 -0.40 -14.83
N ILE A 142 -3.46 -0.59 -16.10
CA ILE A 142 -2.30 -0.02 -16.80
C ILE A 142 -2.83 1.05 -17.75
N TRP A 143 -2.31 2.26 -17.65
CA TRP A 143 -2.61 3.39 -18.54
C TRP A 143 -1.34 3.88 -19.22
N LEU A 144 -1.28 3.72 -20.55
CA LEU A 144 -0.12 4.12 -21.35
C LEU A 144 -0.11 5.63 -21.55
N LEU A 145 0.95 6.27 -21.09
CA LEU A 145 1.13 7.72 -21.16
C LEU A 145 1.87 8.15 -22.43
N SER A 146 2.85 7.36 -22.87
CA SER A 146 3.61 7.64 -24.10
C SER A 146 4.27 6.37 -24.63
N GLY A 147 4.49 6.34 -25.95
CA GLY A 147 5.09 5.22 -26.66
C GLY A 147 4.09 4.13 -27.02
N GLN A 148 4.57 2.91 -27.15
CA GLN A 148 3.79 1.70 -27.44
C GLN A 148 4.10 0.62 -26.39
N LEU A 149 3.11 -0.17 -26.04
CA LEU A 149 3.26 -1.25 -25.07
C LEU A 149 2.50 -2.48 -25.55
N ASP A 150 3.22 -3.58 -25.67
CA ASP A 150 2.66 -4.89 -25.93
C ASP A 150 2.53 -5.66 -24.63
N ILE A 151 1.35 -6.24 -24.38
CA ILE A 151 1.09 -7.09 -23.21
C ILE A 151 0.59 -8.43 -23.73
N GLN A 152 1.37 -9.47 -23.49
CA GLN A 152 0.98 -10.84 -23.77
C GLN A 152 0.51 -11.53 -22.50
N ILE A 153 -0.70 -12.07 -22.51
CA ILE A 153 -1.31 -12.86 -21.45
C ILE A 153 -1.75 -14.17 -22.08
N ASP A 154 -1.18 -15.28 -21.67
CA ASP A 154 -1.37 -16.59 -22.31
C ASP A 154 -1.10 -16.51 -23.83
N ALA A 155 -2.12 -16.86 -24.65
CA ALA A 155 -2.05 -16.80 -26.11
C ALA A 155 -2.54 -15.45 -26.70
N GLN A 156 -2.99 -14.51 -25.87
CA GLN A 156 -3.51 -13.21 -26.31
C GLN A 156 -2.45 -12.14 -26.22
N LEU A 157 -2.33 -11.36 -27.29
CA LEU A 157 -1.47 -10.20 -27.38
C LEU A 157 -2.31 -8.93 -27.52
N PHE A 158 -2.08 -7.99 -26.62
CA PHE A 158 -2.71 -6.67 -26.61
C PHE A 158 -1.69 -5.62 -26.99
N HIS A 159 -1.97 -4.88 -28.07
CA HIS A 159 -1.17 -3.74 -28.51
C HIS A 159 -1.82 -2.46 -27.97
N LEU A 160 -1.07 -1.69 -27.19
CA LEU A 160 -1.53 -0.43 -26.62
C LEU A 160 -0.79 0.73 -27.26
N GLU A 161 -1.54 1.77 -27.60
CA GLU A 161 -1.03 3.07 -28.04
C GLU A 161 -1.22 4.13 -26.94
N THR A 162 -0.53 5.25 -27.06
CA THR A 162 -0.64 6.36 -26.10
C THR A 162 -2.09 6.75 -25.84
N GLY A 163 -2.50 6.73 -24.59
CA GLY A 163 -3.86 7.00 -24.12
C GLY A 163 -4.70 5.74 -23.83
N ASP A 164 -4.27 4.58 -24.31
CA ASP A 164 -4.99 3.32 -24.05
C ASP A 164 -4.86 2.89 -22.58
N CYS A 165 -5.90 2.19 -22.13
CA CYS A 165 -5.98 1.67 -20.77
C CYS A 165 -6.47 0.22 -20.77
N ILE A 166 -5.77 -0.65 -20.08
CA ILE A 166 -6.13 -2.06 -19.89
C ILE A 166 -6.24 -2.39 -18.40
N ALA A 167 -7.23 -3.19 -18.03
CA ALA A 167 -7.38 -3.70 -16.68
C ALA A 167 -7.19 -5.22 -16.64
N LEU A 168 -6.26 -5.68 -15.81
CA LEU A 168 -6.06 -7.08 -15.48
C LEU A 168 -6.80 -7.36 -14.17
N THR A 169 -7.96 -7.97 -14.27
CA THR A 169 -8.89 -8.17 -13.14
C THR A 169 -8.56 -9.40 -12.29
N ALA A 170 -7.69 -10.27 -12.80
CA ALA A 170 -7.20 -11.45 -12.09
C ALA A 170 -5.69 -11.58 -12.30
N PRO A 171 -4.94 -12.17 -11.34
CA PRO A 171 -3.54 -12.50 -11.53
C PRO A 171 -3.34 -13.44 -12.72
N ALA A 172 -2.44 -13.09 -13.61
CA ALA A 172 -2.03 -13.90 -14.74
C ALA A 172 -0.56 -13.65 -15.07
N ASP A 173 0.11 -14.65 -15.59
CA ASP A 173 1.46 -14.47 -16.10
C ASP A 173 1.41 -13.54 -17.32
N CYS A 174 2.19 -12.47 -17.27
CA CYS A 174 2.22 -11.46 -18.32
C CYS A 174 3.64 -11.23 -18.82
N LYS A 175 3.79 -11.08 -20.12
CA LYS A 175 4.99 -10.53 -20.74
C LYS A 175 4.69 -9.13 -21.24
N LEU A 176 5.44 -8.14 -20.77
CA LEU A 176 5.33 -6.76 -21.21
C LEU A 176 6.54 -6.41 -22.06
N SER A 177 6.31 -5.75 -23.20
CA SER A 177 7.39 -5.36 -24.11
C SER A 177 7.11 -4.00 -24.74
N ASN A 178 8.19 -3.24 -24.94
CA ASN A 178 8.17 -2.03 -25.76
C ASN A 178 8.61 -2.40 -27.18
N PRO A 179 7.69 -2.44 -28.16
CA PRO A 179 8.04 -2.79 -29.54
C PRO A 179 8.78 -1.68 -30.29
N ASP A 180 8.77 -0.45 -29.78
CA ASP A 180 9.48 0.66 -30.42
C ASP A 180 11.00 0.47 -30.29
N HIS A 181 11.72 0.69 -31.38
CA HIS A 181 13.18 0.53 -31.43
C HIS A 181 13.96 1.81 -31.08
N GLN A 182 13.30 2.92 -30.90
CA GLN A 182 13.93 4.23 -30.69
C GLN A 182 13.50 4.93 -29.42
N LEU A 183 12.23 4.81 -29.05
CA LEU A 183 11.63 5.56 -27.96
C LEU A 183 11.25 4.66 -26.79
N PRO A 184 11.44 5.12 -25.55
CA PRO A 184 10.92 4.42 -24.38
C PRO A 184 9.39 4.50 -24.34
N CYS A 185 8.74 3.52 -23.73
CA CYS A 185 7.35 3.64 -23.36
C CYS A 185 7.20 3.98 -21.87
N VAL A 186 6.18 4.78 -21.55
CA VAL A 186 5.89 5.21 -20.18
C VAL A 186 4.44 4.94 -19.87
N TYR A 187 4.18 4.23 -18.77
CA TYR A 187 2.83 3.97 -18.31
C TYR A 187 2.71 4.12 -16.80
N ILE A 188 1.48 4.28 -16.33
CA ILE A 188 1.13 4.19 -14.92
C ILE A 188 0.39 2.87 -14.70
N VAL A 189 0.76 2.17 -13.65
CA VAL A 189 -0.03 1.07 -13.12
C VAL A 189 -0.65 1.47 -11.79
N ALA A 190 -1.96 1.23 -11.68
CA ALA A 190 -2.73 1.43 -10.47
C ALA A 190 -3.06 0.07 -9.83
N PHE A 191 -2.65 -0.11 -8.58
CA PHE A 191 -2.95 -1.31 -7.80
C PHE A 191 -4.00 -1.01 -6.75
N GLY A 192 -5.14 -1.73 -6.80
CA GLY A 192 -6.11 -1.73 -5.72
C GLY A 192 -5.70 -2.70 -4.62
N GLN A 193 -5.73 -2.27 -3.36
CA GLN A 193 -5.56 -3.21 -2.25
C GLN A 193 -6.85 -4.00 -2.03
N LYS A 194 -6.74 -5.32 -1.79
CA LYS A 194 -7.89 -6.11 -1.33
C LYS A 194 -8.39 -5.50 -0.02
N LYS A 195 -9.65 -5.13 0.03
CA LYS A 195 -10.29 -4.81 1.32
C LYS A 195 -10.31 -6.09 2.14
N SER A 196 -9.60 -6.05 3.26
CA SER A 196 -9.67 -7.10 4.29
C SER A 196 -11.07 -7.19 4.86
#